data_ec5ea618dfd76e7eadc5645fa41e4dec
#
_entry.id   ec5ea618dfd76e7eadc5645fa41e4dec
#
_cell.length_a   1.000
_cell.length_b   1.000
_cell.length_c   1.000
_cell.angle_alpha   90.00
_cell.angle_beta   90.00
_cell.angle_gamma   90.00
#
_symmetry.space_group_name_H-M   'P 1'
#
loop_
_entity.id
_entity.type
_entity.pdbx_description
1 polymer ?
#
loop_
_entity_poly.entity_id
_entity_poly.type
_entity_poly.pdbx_seq_one_letter_code
_entity_poly.pdbx_strand_id
1 'polypeptide(L)'
;MSVETVSDPVPGPGQVLVAPLACGICGSDLHLVESQAAMPDLVPAMVLGHEFVGELLDYGPGTERSFPIGTPVTSVPYLDTGDGPQLVGLSPAVTGGLAERLVLQEKRLLPVSGDIPLRYAAVAEPLAVGVHAVAAADLQPGDAFLVVGCGPVGLSVIACLKAAGLGPVVAADFSPARRALAEQAGADVVVDPALSSPYQSWTQLAGAPVPMSPLMDTPMRANTVVFECVGVPGILATVMDSVPPQTRIVVVGVCQQPDTITPVIGITKELSIRFVFAYRPDEFARALDWIVTGTVDVAPFVTATLPLEAAAEAFDELRQPDKHCKILLLPS
;
A
#
# COMPACT_ATOMS: atom_id res chain seq x y z
N MET A 1 0.22 -21.68 7.99
CA MET A 1 1.07 -20.70 8.72
C MET A 1 1.21 -21.14 10.16
N SER A 2 2.40 -20.98 10.75
CA SER A 2 2.72 -21.34 12.13
C SER A 2 3.67 -20.29 12.72
N VAL A 3 3.62 -20.10 14.02
CA VAL A 3 4.65 -19.37 14.77
C VAL A 3 5.67 -20.39 15.25
N GLU A 4 6.94 -20.13 14.95
CA GLU A 4 8.04 -21.05 15.23
C GLU A 4 9.19 -20.33 15.89
N THR A 5 9.95 -21.05 16.73
CA THR A 5 11.19 -20.52 17.29
C THR A 5 12.30 -20.69 16.26
N VAL A 6 12.92 -19.57 15.88
CA VAL A 6 14.09 -19.54 15.01
C VAL A 6 15.26 -18.89 15.74
N SER A 7 16.49 -19.07 15.22
CA SER A 7 17.65 -18.39 15.78
C SER A 7 17.56 -16.87 15.59
N ASP A 8 17.97 -16.10 16.57
CA ASP A 8 18.04 -14.64 16.44
C ASP A 8 18.96 -14.25 15.28
N PRO A 9 18.53 -13.29 14.43
CA PRO A 9 19.37 -12.80 13.37
C PRO A 9 20.51 -11.94 13.94
N VAL A 10 21.69 -12.09 13.35
CA VAL A 10 22.89 -11.33 13.76
C VAL A 10 23.13 -10.22 12.75
N PRO A 11 23.20 -8.93 13.19
CA PRO A 11 23.44 -7.83 12.27
C PRO A 11 24.85 -7.88 11.70
N GLY A 12 24.96 -7.89 10.38
CA GLY A 12 26.21 -7.81 9.63
C GLY A 12 26.73 -6.38 9.48
N PRO A 13 27.76 -6.18 8.61
CA PRO A 13 28.32 -4.84 8.38
C PRO A 13 27.29 -3.82 7.90
N GLY A 14 27.22 -2.67 8.59
CA GLY A 14 26.27 -1.58 8.29
C GLY A 14 24.83 -1.91 8.61
N GLN A 15 24.57 -2.98 9.36
CA GLN A 15 23.24 -3.42 9.77
C GLN A 15 23.01 -3.19 11.26
N VAL A 16 21.74 -3.21 11.65
CA VAL A 16 21.30 -3.04 13.04
C VAL A 16 20.29 -4.13 13.42
N LEU A 17 20.25 -4.46 14.71
CA LEU A 17 19.23 -5.32 15.30
C LEU A 17 18.09 -4.46 15.84
N VAL A 18 16.86 -4.84 15.53
CA VAL A 18 15.64 -4.14 15.95
C VAL A 18 14.67 -5.12 16.57
N ALA A 19 13.97 -4.72 17.63
CA ALA A 19 12.80 -5.43 18.16
C ALA A 19 11.54 -4.83 17.51
N PRO A 20 10.81 -5.53 16.66
CA PRO A 20 9.53 -5.03 16.15
C PRO A 20 8.53 -4.82 17.28
N LEU A 21 7.92 -3.63 17.32
CA LEU A 21 6.84 -3.26 18.24
C LEU A 21 5.48 -3.51 17.62
N ALA A 22 5.39 -3.41 16.29
CA ALA A 22 4.22 -3.75 15.51
C ALA A 22 4.63 -4.05 14.08
N CYS A 23 3.93 -4.99 13.45
CA CYS A 23 4.07 -5.29 12.03
C CYS A 23 2.70 -5.51 11.40
N GLY A 24 2.44 -4.83 10.29
CA GLY A 24 1.23 -4.97 9.48
C GLY A 24 1.26 -6.23 8.61
N ILE A 25 0.08 -6.78 8.36
CA ILE A 25 -0.10 -7.84 7.35
C ILE A 25 -0.56 -7.18 6.05
N CYS A 26 0.15 -7.44 4.97
CA CYS A 26 -0.13 -6.96 3.62
C CYS A 26 -0.85 -8.02 2.77
N GLY A 27 -1.51 -7.60 1.70
CA GLY A 27 -2.06 -8.51 0.68
C GLY A 27 -0.99 -9.40 0.04
N SER A 28 0.24 -8.90 -0.12
CA SER A 28 1.37 -9.69 -0.63
C SER A 28 1.77 -10.83 0.31
N ASP A 29 1.64 -10.66 1.63
CA ASP A 29 1.87 -11.74 2.60
C ASP A 29 0.81 -12.84 2.44
N LEU A 30 -0.46 -12.47 2.24
CA LEU A 30 -1.54 -13.44 1.96
C LEU A 30 -1.25 -14.24 0.70
N HIS A 31 -0.85 -13.57 -0.37
CA HIS A 31 -0.49 -14.21 -1.64
C HIS A 31 0.71 -15.17 -1.52
N LEU A 32 1.72 -14.80 -0.72
CA LEU A 32 2.87 -15.67 -0.48
C LEU A 32 2.46 -16.95 0.28
N VAL A 33 1.62 -16.82 1.30
CA VAL A 33 1.10 -17.97 2.05
C VAL A 33 0.29 -18.90 1.14
N GLU A 34 -0.55 -18.35 0.28
CA GLU A 34 -1.32 -19.12 -0.70
C GLU A 34 -0.42 -19.81 -1.74
N SER A 35 0.58 -19.08 -2.24
CA SER A 35 1.55 -19.62 -3.21
C SER A 35 2.39 -20.74 -2.59
N GLN A 36 2.82 -20.59 -1.33
CA GLN A 36 3.56 -21.64 -0.62
C GLN A 36 2.69 -22.88 -0.38
N ALA A 37 1.43 -22.70 -0.01
CA ALA A 37 0.50 -23.81 0.18
C ALA A 37 0.24 -24.58 -1.13
N ALA A 38 0.19 -23.88 -2.26
CA ALA A 38 -0.01 -24.47 -3.58
C ALA A 38 1.25 -25.13 -4.16
N MET A 39 2.44 -24.56 -3.88
CA MET A 39 3.73 -24.98 -4.46
C MET A 39 4.84 -24.98 -3.39
N PRO A 40 4.77 -25.86 -2.37
CA PRO A 40 5.69 -25.85 -1.23
C PRO A 40 7.16 -26.11 -1.62
N ASP A 41 7.41 -26.83 -2.70
CA ASP A 41 8.76 -27.11 -3.20
C ASP A 41 9.39 -25.94 -3.96
N LEU A 42 8.58 -24.96 -4.41
CA LEU A 42 9.05 -23.81 -5.18
C LEU A 42 9.10 -22.54 -4.35
N VAL A 43 8.21 -22.39 -3.37
CA VAL A 43 8.15 -21.23 -2.48
C VAL A 43 8.63 -21.64 -1.09
N PRO A 44 9.87 -21.31 -0.70
CA PRO A 44 10.42 -21.70 0.60
C PRO A 44 9.68 -21.01 1.74
N ALA A 45 9.67 -21.67 2.92
CA ALA A 45 9.19 -21.04 4.14
C ALA A 45 10.10 -19.84 4.50
N MET A 46 9.47 -18.76 4.98
CA MET A 46 10.17 -17.53 5.37
C MET A 46 9.41 -16.82 6.49
N VAL A 47 10.11 -15.94 7.19
CA VAL A 47 9.46 -15.02 8.15
C VAL A 47 8.98 -13.82 7.38
N LEU A 48 7.66 -13.59 7.39
CA LEU A 48 6.98 -12.54 6.65
C LEU A 48 7.03 -11.18 7.40
N GLY A 49 6.44 -10.16 6.78
CA GLY A 49 6.22 -8.84 7.36
C GLY A 49 7.22 -7.80 6.90
N HIS A 50 6.72 -6.80 6.17
CA HIS A 50 7.51 -5.70 5.61
C HIS A 50 6.94 -4.32 5.99
N GLU A 51 5.84 -4.29 6.72
CA GLU A 51 5.20 -3.07 7.25
C GLU A 51 5.45 -3.00 8.76
N PHE A 52 6.53 -2.42 9.23
CA PHE A 52 6.94 -2.53 10.63
C PHE A 52 7.39 -1.21 11.26
N VAL A 53 7.31 -1.15 12.57
CA VAL A 53 8.00 -0.22 13.46
C VAL A 53 8.63 -1.03 14.58
N GLY A 54 9.81 -0.65 15.03
CA GLY A 54 10.50 -1.37 16.11
C GLY A 54 11.44 -0.47 16.92
N GLU A 55 12.04 -1.03 17.96
CA GLU A 55 13.03 -0.39 18.80
C GLU A 55 14.43 -0.87 18.43
N LEU A 56 15.36 0.07 18.27
CA LEU A 56 16.76 -0.21 17.98
C LEU A 56 17.43 -0.89 19.20
N LEU A 57 17.95 -2.11 19.01
CA LEU A 57 18.56 -2.89 20.07
C LEU A 57 20.08 -2.89 20.05
N ASP A 58 20.68 -3.05 18.86
CA ASP A 58 22.14 -3.19 18.73
C ASP A 58 22.62 -2.84 17.32
N TYR A 59 23.91 -2.66 17.20
CA TYR A 59 24.61 -2.27 16.00
C TYR A 59 25.60 -3.33 15.53
N GLY A 60 25.53 -3.69 14.28
CA GLY A 60 26.53 -4.52 13.62
C GLY A 60 27.86 -3.77 13.36
N PRO A 61 28.87 -4.49 12.84
CA PRO A 61 30.16 -3.89 12.49
C PRO A 61 30.04 -2.79 11.42
N GLY A 62 30.88 -1.75 11.51
CA GLY A 62 30.96 -0.70 10.50
C GLY A 62 29.75 0.22 10.39
N THR A 63 28.91 0.26 11.43
CA THR A 63 27.81 1.21 11.57
C THR A 63 28.31 2.56 12.09
N GLU A 64 27.60 3.64 11.76
CA GLU A 64 27.87 5.00 12.24
C GLU A 64 27.28 5.27 13.63
N ARG A 65 26.36 4.39 14.09
CA ARG A 65 25.63 4.53 15.35
C ARG A 65 24.81 5.83 15.41
N SER A 66 24.06 6.06 14.34
CA SER A 66 23.36 7.32 14.08
C SER A 66 22.27 7.65 15.11
N PHE A 67 21.76 6.66 15.85
CA PHE A 67 20.68 6.83 16.85
C PHE A 67 21.04 6.14 18.16
N PRO A 68 20.56 6.63 19.32
CA PRO A 68 20.67 5.91 20.60
C PRO A 68 19.96 4.54 20.54
N ILE A 69 20.49 3.55 21.26
CA ILE A 69 19.77 2.31 21.55
C ILE A 69 18.45 2.66 22.27
N GLY A 70 17.37 1.95 21.96
CA GLY A 70 16.01 2.24 22.44
C GLY A 70 15.25 3.24 21.54
N THR A 71 15.88 3.81 20.49
CA THR A 71 15.17 4.71 19.58
C THR A 71 14.12 3.93 18.80
N PRO A 72 12.84 4.39 18.76
CA PRO A 72 11.84 3.85 17.84
C PRO A 72 12.20 4.17 16.41
N VAL A 73 12.21 3.15 15.54
CA VAL A 73 12.62 3.28 14.14
C VAL A 73 11.70 2.49 13.22
N THR A 74 11.59 2.96 11.99
CA THR A 74 11.09 2.19 10.85
C THR A 74 12.08 2.30 9.70
N SER A 75 11.85 1.59 8.61
CA SER A 75 12.74 1.59 7.45
C SER A 75 12.01 1.16 6.19
N VAL A 76 12.47 1.62 5.04
CA VAL A 76 12.17 0.93 3.79
C VAL A 76 12.61 -0.53 3.93
N PRO A 77 11.76 -1.54 3.60
CA PRO A 77 12.04 -2.95 3.86
C PRO A 77 13.05 -3.57 2.88
N TYR A 78 14.24 -2.99 2.82
CA TYR A 78 15.36 -3.46 2.03
C TYR A 78 16.60 -3.66 2.90
N LEU A 79 17.22 -4.84 2.76
CA LEU A 79 18.50 -5.18 3.40
C LEU A 79 19.53 -5.49 2.32
N ASP A 80 20.67 -4.82 2.38
CA ASP A 80 21.82 -5.12 1.51
C ASP A 80 22.53 -6.38 2.07
N THR A 81 22.57 -7.45 1.29
CA THR A 81 23.29 -8.69 1.62
C THR A 81 24.48 -8.89 0.69
N GLY A 82 25.33 -9.89 0.98
CA GLY A 82 26.46 -10.22 0.08
C GLY A 82 26.02 -10.62 -1.34
N ASP A 83 24.79 -11.10 -1.48
CA ASP A 83 24.19 -11.53 -2.76
C ASP A 83 23.33 -10.42 -3.41
N GLY A 84 23.37 -9.21 -2.87
CA GLY A 84 22.59 -8.06 -3.35
C GLY A 84 21.42 -7.67 -2.43
N PRO A 85 20.62 -6.66 -2.82
CA PRO A 85 19.52 -6.18 -2.01
C PRO A 85 18.39 -7.23 -1.92
N GLN A 86 17.91 -7.47 -0.71
CA GLN A 86 16.82 -8.39 -0.41
C GLN A 86 15.63 -7.63 0.19
N LEU A 87 14.41 -8.06 -0.13
CA LEU A 87 13.19 -7.54 0.47
C LEU A 87 12.96 -8.18 1.84
N VAL A 88 12.95 -7.38 2.88
CA VAL A 88 12.65 -7.80 4.25
C VAL A 88 11.21 -8.32 4.30
N GLY A 89 11.02 -9.54 4.81
CA GLY A 89 9.71 -10.18 4.93
C GLY A 89 9.08 -10.69 3.63
N LEU A 90 9.78 -10.53 2.49
CA LEU A 90 9.36 -11.02 1.17
C LEU A 90 10.45 -11.85 0.47
N SER A 91 11.56 -12.09 1.15
CA SER A 91 12.67 -12.93 0.70
C SER A 91 13.02 -13.96 1.76
N PRO A 92 13.27 -15.22 1.39
CA PRO A 92 13.69 -16.26 2.35
C PRO A 92 15.09 -16.03 2.93
N ALA A 93 15.87 -15.12 2.34
CA ALA A 93 17.23 -14.83 2.78
C ALA A 93 17.29 -13.91 4.01
N VAL A 94 16.20 -13.22 4.34
CA VAL A 94 16.16 -12.23 5.43
C VAL A 94 14.87 -12.33 6.23
N THR A 95 14.99 -12.22 7.55
CA THR A 95 13.85 -12.25 8.47
C THR A 95 12.97 -11.02 8.28
N GLY A 96 11.63 -11.22 8.25
CA GLY A 96 10.65 -10.15 8.23
C GLY A 96 10.26 -9.66 9.63
N GLY A 97 9.39 -8.64 9.66
CA GLY A 97 8.95 -7.97 10.89
C GLY A 97 7.90 -8.75 11.71
N LEU A 98 7.35 -9.86 11.18
CA LEU A 98 6.50 -10.77 11.96
C LEU A 98 7.38 -11.71 12.81
N ALA A 99 8.24 -11.11 13.62
CA ALA A 99 9.20 -11.78 14.50
C ALA A 99 9.56 -10.86 15.67
N GLU A 100 10.15 -11.43 16.74
CA GLU A 100 10.64 -10.66 17.90
C GLU A 100 11.96 -9.93 17.61
N ARG A 101 12.66 -10.31 16.53
CA ARG A 101 13.95 -9.73 16.14
C ARG A 101 14.03 -9.59 14.63
N LEU A 102 14.56 -8.44 14.20
CA LEU A 102 14.65 -8.05 12.80
C LEU A 102 16.00 -7.36 12.55
N VAL A 103 16.64 -7.65 11.42
CA VAL A 103 17.84 -6.93 10.99
C VAL A 103 17.47 -5.92 9.90
N LEU A 104 17.93 -4.68 10.06
CA LEU A 104 17.70 -3.59 9.12
C LEU A 104 19.02 -2.94 8.70
N GLN A 105 18.99 -2.18 7.61
CA GLN A 105 20.13 -1.41 7.13
C GLN A 105 20.17 -0.06 7.85
N GLU A 106 21.25 0.26 8.58
CA GLU A 106 21.35 1.50 9.36
C GLU A 106 21.07 2.75 8.53
N LYS A 107 21.67 2.86 7.34
CA LYS A 107 21.48 4.02 6.44
C LYS A 107 20.06 4.26 5.92
N ARG A 108 19.16 3.31 6.16
CA ARG A 108 17.74 3.38 5.74
C ARG A 108 16.80 3.63 6.91
N LEU A 109 17.31 3.67 8.14
CA LEU A 109 16.50 3.91 9.32
C LEU A 109 15.90 5.31 9.32
N LEU A 110 14.65 5.39 9.69
CA LEU A 110 13.96 6.63 9.98
C LEU A 110 13.48 6.58 11.44
N PRO A 111 13.89 7.54 12.28
CA PRO A 111 13.41 7.59 13.66
C PRO A 111 11.94 7.99 13.69
N VAL A 112 11.18 7.32 14.53
CA VAL A 112 9.76 7.64 14.75
C VAL A 112 9.67 8.58 15.95
N SER A 113 9.21 9.80 15.72
CA SER A 113 9.03 10.84 16.73
C SER A 113 7.59 11.36 16.70
N GLY A 114 7.16 12.06 17.74
CA GLY A 114 5.83 12.64 17.82
C GLY A 114 4.95 11.96 18.86
N ASP A 115 3.76 12.52 19.08
CA ASP A 115 2.79 12.08 20.11
C ASP A 115 1.80 11.01 19.60
N ILE A 116 2.22 10.23 18.60
CA ILE A 116 1.39 9.14 18.06
C ILE A 116 1.69 7.81 18.76
N PRO A 117 0.72 6.91 18.88
CA PRO A 117 1.02 5.52 19.25
C PRO A 117 1.96 4.89 18.21
N LEU A 118 3.15 4.45 18.66
CA LEU A 118 4.25 4.01 17.78
C LEU A 118 3.81 2.97 16.73
N ARG A 119 2.87 2.07 17.10
CA ARG A 119 2.36 1.04 16.20
C ARG A 119 1.82 1.58 14.86
N TYR A 120 1.33 2.84 14.84
CA TYR A 120 0.81 3.42 13.60
C TYR A 120 1.90 3.77 12.58
N ALA A 121 3.15 3.90 13.01
CA ALA A 121 4.27 4.08 12.09
C ALA A 121 4.49 2.86 11.17
N ALA A 122 3.99 1.68 11.54
CA ALA A 122 3.98 0.51 10.66
C ALA A 122 3.16 0.74 9.38
N VAL A 123 2.17 1.64 9.42
CA VAL A 123 1.32 1.98 8.26
C VAL A 123 2.04 2.93 7.28
N ALA A 124 3.24 3.41 7.61
CA ALA A 124 4.03 4.25 6.70
C ALA A 124 4.35 3.51 5.38
N GLU A 125 4.50 2.18 5.44
CA GLU A 125 4.78 1.37 4.25
C GLU A 125 3.62 1.43 3.24
N PRO A 126 2.39 1.00 3.55
CA PRO A 126 1.28 1.08 2.61
C PRO A 126 0.88 2.54 2.26
N LEU A 127 1.09 3.49 3.18
CA LEU A 127 0.87 4.90 2.86
C LEU A 127 1.86 5.42 1.82
N ALA A 128 3.12 4.96 1.85
CA ALA A 128 4.13 5.30 0.84
C ALA A 128 3.76 4.80 -0.56
N VAL A 129 3.09 3.64 -0.66
CA VAL A 129 2.50 3.16 -1.93
C VAL A 129 1.47 4.17 -2.45
N GLY A 130 0.62 4.71 -1.57
CA GLY A 130 -0.32 5.78 -1.92
C GLY A 130 0.38 7.06 -2.39
N VAL A 131 1.44 7.50 -1.70
CA VAL A 131 2.26 8.66 -2.10
C VAL A 131 2.82 8.46 -3.50
N HIS A 132 3.40 7.28 -3.78
CA HIS A 132 3.97 6.95 -5.09
C HIS A 132 2.91 6.92 -6.18
N ALA A 133 1.77 6.29 -5.93
CA ALA A 133 0.66 6.22 -6.89
C ALA A 133 0.16 7.61 -7.28
N VAL A 134 -0.02 8.50 -6.30
CA VAL A 134 -0.44 9.89 -6.52
C VAL A 134 0.62 10.68 -7.29
N ALA A 135 1.90 10.53 -6.94
CA ALA A 135 3.00 11.17 -7.66
C ALA A 135 3.12 10.70 -9.11
N ALA A 136 2.76 9.43 -9.38
CA ALA A 136 2.82 8.84 -10.71
C ALA A 136 1.66 9.22 -11.63
N ALA A 137 0.61 9.89 -11.13
CA ALA A 137 -0.62 10.13 -11.86
C ALA A 137 -0.58 11.28 -12.87
N ASP A 138 0.57 11.97 -13.04
CA ASP A 138 0.71 13.15 -13.90
C ASP A 138 -0.40 14.18 -13.69
N LEU A 139 -0.52 14.61 -12.44
CA LEU A 139 -1.62 15.45 -11.94
C LEU A 139 -1.69 16.80 -12.65
N GLN A 140 -2.92 17.24 -12.91
CA GLN A 140 -3.20 18.50 -13.57
C GLN A 140 -4.22 19.31 -12.74
N PRO A 141 -4.19 20.64 -12.80
CA PRO A 141 -5.20 21.46 -12.15
C PRO A 141 -6.62 21.10 -12.60
N GLY A 142 -7.51 20.90 -11.65
CA GLY A 142 -8.91 20.54 -11.90
C GLY A 142 -9.16 19.07 -12.17
N ASP A 143 -8.19 18.20 -11.88
CA ASP A 143 -8.39 16.76 -11.92
C ASP A 143 -9.44 16.30 -10.89
N ALA A 144 -10.26 15.35 -11.29
CA ALA A 144 -11.16 14.60 -10.43
C ALA A 144 -10.72 13.13 -10.36
N PHE A 145 -10.81 12.55 -9.19
CA PHE A 145 -10.23 11.24 -8.90
C PHE A 145 -11.28 10.19 -8.62
N LEU A 146 -11.08 9.00 -9.17
CA LEU A 146 -11.82 7.80 -8.81
C LEU A 146 -10.83 6.76 -8.24
N VAL A 147 -11.11 6.27 -7.03
CA VAL A 147 -10.38 5.17 -6.42
C VAL A 147 -11.27 3.92 -6.44
N VAL A 148 -10.86 2.92 -7.18
CA VAL A 148 -11.55 1.63 -7.31
C VAL A 148 -10.89 0.63 -6.37
N GLY A 149 -11.62 0.20 -5.35
CA GLY A 149 -11.12 -0.60 -4.24
C GLY A 149 -10.65 0.25 -3.05
N CYS A 150 -11.28 0.07 -1.88
CA CYS A 150 -10.99 0.78 -0.65
C CYS A 150 -10.32 -0.12 0.40
N GLY A 151 -9.45 -1.04 -0.04
CA GLY A 151 -8.51 -1.75 0.82
C GLY A 151 -7.40 -0.82 1.31
N PRO A 152 -6.39 -1.32 2.06
CA PRO A 152 -5.32 -0.48 2.63
C PRO A 152 -4.65 0.44 1.62
N VAL A 153 -4.40 -0.06 0.40
CA VAL A 153 -3.77 0.72 -0.68
C VAL A 153 -4.71 1.82 -1.19
N GLY A 154 -6.00 1.50 -1.43
CA GLY A 154 -6.97 2.50 -1.88
C GLY A 154 -7.22 3.59 -0.83
N LEU A 155 -7.31 3.21 0.45
CA LEU A 155 -7.40 4.18 1.55
C LEU A 155 -6.16 5.08 1.62
N SER A 156 -4.97 4.51 1.41
CA SER A 156 -3.72 5.27 1.33
C SER A 156 -3.73 6.27 0.18
N VAL A 157 -4.21 5.88 -1.01
CA VAL A 157 -4.37 6.81 -2.14
C VAL A 157 -5.34 7.95 -1.80
N ILE A 158 -6.51 7.64 -1.22
CA ILE A 158 -7.49 8.65 -0.81
C ILE A 158 -6.86 9.64 0.18
N ALA A 159 -6.23 9.13 1.24
CA ALA A 159 -5.59 9.96 2.27
C ALA A 159 -4.47 10.83 1.68
N CYS A 160 -3.65 10.29 0.77
CA CYS A 160 -2.59 11.04 0.10
C CYS A 160 -3.14 12.15 -0.81
N LEU A 161 -4.21 11.91 -1.56
CA LEU A 161 -4.89 12.94 -2.35
C LEU A 161 -5.39 14.07 -1.46
N LYS A 162 -6.03 13.74 -0.35
CA LYS A 162 -6.57 14.74 0.60
C LYS A 162 -5.46 15.49 1.33
N ALA A 163 -4.38 14.83 1.75
CA ALA A 163 -3.21 15.47 2.34
C ALA A 163 -2.53 16.46 1.39
N ALA A 164 -2.58 16.18 0.08
CA ALA A 164 -2.09 17.09 -0.97
C ALA A 164 -3.09 18.19 -1.35
N GLY A 165 -4.26 18.26 -0.70
CA GLY A 165 -5.30 19.27 -1.02
C GLY A 165 -6.00 19.03 -2.37
N LEU A 166 -5.98 17.78 -2.86
CA LEU A 166 -6.54 17.40 -4.15
C LEU A 166 -7.97 16.86 -4.02
N GLY A 167 -8.75 17.02 -5.08
CA GLY A 167 -10.14 16.54 -5.15
C GLY A 167 -10.89 17.17 -6.32
N PRO A 168 -12.15 16.72 -6.57
CA PRO A 168 -12.91 15.77 -5.77
C PRO A 168 -12.44 14.32 -5.90
N VAL A 169 -12.65 13.52 -4.84
CA VAL A 169 -12.30 12.10 -4.77
C VAL A 169 -13.59 11.26 -4.64
N VAL A 170 -13.85 10.42 -5.61
CA VAL A 170 -14.86 9.37 -5.55
C VAL A 170 -14.18 8.06 -5.18
N ALA A 171 -14.72 7.33 -4.21
CA ALA A 171 -14.24 6.03 -3.80
C ALA A 171 -15.30 4.96 -4.03
N ALA A 172 -14.91 3.76 -4.46
CA ALA A 172 -15.84 2.68 -4.74
C ALA A 172 -15.35 1.35 -4.18
N ASP A 173 -16.21 0.68 -3.40
CA ASP A 173 -15.96 -0.66 -2.89
C ASP A 173 -17.29 -1.38 -2.65
N PHE A 174 -17.31 -2.71 -2.81
CA PHE A 174 -18.49 -3.52 -2.48
C PHE A 174 -18.70 -3.64 -0.97
N SER A 175 -17.65 -3.64 -0.18
CA SER A 175 -17.70 -3.74 1.27
C SER A 175 -18.21 -2.47 1.93
N PRO A 176 -19.32 -2.51 2.69
CA PRO A 176 -19.81 -1.35 3.44
C PRO A 176 -18.81 -0.88 4.51
N ALA A 177 -18.06 -1.80 5.12
CA ALA A 177 -17.04 -1.46 6.10
C ALA A 177 -15.89 -0.66 5.45
N ARG A 178 -15.41 -1.07 4.29
CA ARG A 178 -14.37 -0.35 3.54
C ARG A 178 -14.86 0.99 3.01
N ARG A 179 -16.13 1.09 2.60
CA ARG A 179 -16.73 2.37 2.22
C ARG A 179 -16.73 3.37 3.37
N ALA A 180 -17.10 2.92 4.59
CA ALA A 180 -17.07 3.77 5.77
C ALA A 180 -15.63 4.27 6.10
N LEU A 181 -14.61 3.43 5.89
CA LEU A 181 -13.22 3.83 6.03
C LEU A 181 -12.79 4.83 4.94
N ALA A 182 -13.30 4.70 3.73
CA ALA A 182 -13.02 5.65 2.65
C ALA A 182 -13.59 7.04 2.94
N GLU A 183 -14.78 7.14 3.57
CA GLU A 183 -15.32 8.40 4.08
C GLU A 183 -14.41 9.02 5.14
N GLN A 184 -13.94 8.22 6.10
CA GLN A 184 -13.01 8.68 7.14
C GLN A 184 -11.65 9.11 6.57
N ALA A 185 -11.17 8.45 5.51
CA ALA A 185 -9.97 8.84 4.79
C ALA A 185 -10.13 10.13 3.97
N GLY A 186 -11.36 10.65 3.84
CA GLY A 186 -11.69 11.94 3.23
C GLY A 186 -12.24 11.85 1.80
N ALA A 187 -12.71 10.70 1.33
CA ALA A 187 -13.42 10.63 0.04
C ALA A 187 -14.64 11.56 0.04
N ASP A 188 -14.81 12.34 -1.01
CA ASP A 188 -15.92 13.31 -1.14
C ASP A 188 -17.25 12.61 -1.50
N VAL A 189 -17.16 11.50 -2.21
CA VAL A 189 -18.30 10.63 -2.55
C VAL A 189 -17.89 9.18 -2.44
N VAL A 190 -18.73 8.37 -1.82
CA VAL A 190 -18.51 6.92 -1.70
C VAL A 190 -19.64 6.16 -2.38
N VAL A 191 -19.29 5.19 -3.22
CA VAL A 191 -20.22 4.47 -4.08
C VAL A 191 -20.19 2.98 -3.80
N ASP A 192 -21.37 2.37 -3.71
CA ASP A 192 -21.53 0.92 -3.79
C ASP A 192 -21.70 0.52 -5.26
N PRO A 193 -20.73 -0.19 -5.87
CA PRO A 193 -20.80 -0.57 -7.27
C PRO A 193 -21.95 -1.55 -7.58
N ALA A 194 -22.51 -2.22 -6.56
CA ALA A 194 -23.69 -3.07 -6.73
C ALA A 194 -24.98 -2.28 -6.92
N LEU A 195 -25.01 -1.02 -6.48
CA LEU A 195 -26.22 -0.18 -6.52
C LEU A 195 -26.15 0.91 -7.59
N SER A 196 -24.97 1.44 -7.86
CA SER A 196 -24.77 2.53 -8.82
C SER A 196 -23.38 2.51 -9.44
N SER A 197 -23.24 3.11 -10.61
CA SER A 197 -21.95 3.20 -11.29
C SER A 197 -21.06 4.28 -10.66
N PRO A 198 -19.88 3.92 -10.13
CA PRO A 198 -18.92 4.92 -9.63
C PRO A 198 -18.41 5.84 -10.73
N TYR A 199 -18.35 5.34 -11.96
CA TYR A 199 -17.89 6.11 -13.12
C TYR A 199 -18.87 7.25 -13.48
N GLN A 200 -20.18 7.04 -13.32
CA GLN A 200 -21.19 8.10 -13.53
C GLN A 200 -21.07 9.19 -12.48
N SER A 201 -21.01 8.81 -11.20
CA SER A 201 -20.86 9.76 -10.10
C SER A 201 -19.58 10.61 -10.26
N TRP A 202 -18.49 9.96 -10.62
CA TRP A 202 -17.20 10.61 -10.81
C TRP A 202 -17.18 11.57 -12.02
N THR A 203 -17.70 11.14 -13.20
CA THR A 203 -17.74 12.00 -14.39
C THR A 203 -18.63 13.23 -14.21
N GLN A 204 -19.71 13.12 -13.43
CA GLN A 204 -20.54 14.25 -13.06
C GLN A 204 -19.76 15.31 -12.22
N LEU A 205 -18.91 14.85 -11.29
CA LEU A 205 -18.07 15.73 -10.48
C LEU A 205 -16.89 16.34 -11.29
N ALA A 206 -16.33 15.55 -12.21
CA ALA A 206 -15.23 16.02 -13.06
C ALA A 206 -15.66 17.14 -14.02
N GLY A 207 -16.96 17.32 -14.24
CA GLY A 207 -17.48 18.32 -15.19
C GLY A 207 -16.92 18.17 -16.61
N ALA A 208 -16.47 16.98 -16.95
CA ALA A 208 -15.76 16.72 -18.19
C ALA A 208 -16.72 16.71 -19.39
N PRO A 209 -16.59 17.66 -20.32
CA PRO A 209 -17.17 17.47 -21.65
C PRO A 209 -16.47 16.27 -22.27
N VAL A 210 -17.20 15.30 -22.74
CA VAL A 210 -16.68 14.16 -23.47
C VAL A 210 -16.72 14.45 -24.95
N PRO A 211 -15.60 14.82 -25.59
CA PRO A 211 -15.55 14.89 -27.05
C PRO A 211 -15.60 13.45 -27.60
N MET A 212 -16.43 13.26 -28.59
CA MET A 212 -16.71 11.92 -29.12
C MET A 212 -15.71 11.46 -30.19
N SER A 213 -14.73 12.27 -30.59
CA SER A 213 -13.80 11.90 -31.65
C SER A 213 -12.57 12.80 -31.71
N PRO A 214 -11.36 12.25 -31.88
CA PRO A 214 -10.15 13.01 -32.17
C PRO A 214 -10.18 13.77 -33.49
N LEU A 215 -11.18 13.53 -34.32
CA LEU A 215 -11.40 14.21 -35.61
C LEU A 215 -12.20 15.51 -35.45
N MET A 216 -12.66 15.83 -34.26
CA MET A 216 -13.34 17.09 -33.95
C MET A 216 -12.37 18.04 -33.26
N ASP A 217 -12.30 19.26 -33.77
CA ASP A 217 -11.39 20.34 -33.35
C ASP A 217 -11.75 20.93 -31.96
N THR A 218 -12.00 20.05 -30.98
CA THR A 218 -12.33 20.39 -29.60
C THR A 218 -11.20 19.95 -28.69
N PRO A 219 -10.71 20.80 -27.74
CA PRO A 219 -9.66 20.40 -26.82
C PRO A 219 -10.15 19.24 -25.96
N MET A 220 -9.59 18.07 -26.23
CA MET A 220 -9.92 16.80 -25.58
C MET A 220 -9.05 16.63 -24.32
N ARG A 221 -9.43 17.26 -23.22
CA ARG A 221 -8.79 16.99 -21.96
C ARG A 221 -9.83 16.48 -20.96
N ALA A 222 -9.77 15.22 -20.66
CA ALA A 222 -10.48 14.69 -19.53
C ALA A 222 -9.63 14.95 -18.26
N ASN A 223 -10.16 15.75 -17.33
CA ASN A 223 -9.58 15.94 -16.00
C ASN A 223 -9.92 14.73 -15.12
N THR A 224 -9.65 13.51 -15.64
CA THR A 224 -10.10 12.27 -15.05
C THR A 224 -8.91 11.36 -14.77
N VAL A 225 -8.78 10.95 -13.50
CA VAL A 225 -7.75 10.04 -13.02
C VAL A 225 -8.41 8.91 -12.26
N VAL A 226 -8.07 7.67 -12.60
CA VAL A 226 -8.53 6.48 -11.87
C VAL A 226 -7.33 5.78 -11.25
N PHE A 227 -7.46 5.44 -9.98
CA PHE A 227 -6.56 4.54 -9.28
C PHE A 227 -7.24 3.18 -9.14
N GLU A 228 -6.69 2.19 -9.83
CA GLU A 228 -7.13 0.79 -9.70
C GLU A 228 -6.36 0.16 -8.53
N CYS A 229 -7.06 -0.13 -7.43
CA CYS A 229 -6.48 -0.60 -6.17
C CYS A 229 -7.03 -1.98 -5.74
N VAL A 230 -7.64 -2.73 -6.67
CA VAL A 230 -8.22 -4.06 -6.39
C VAL A 230 -7.25 -5.18 -6.74
N GLY A 231 -6.67 -5.14 -7.95
CA GLY A 231 -5.68 -6.11 -8.41
C GLY A 231 -6.24 -7.52 -8.67
N VAL A 232 -7.43 -7.63 -9.29
CA VAL A 232 -8.00 -8.92 -9.68
C VAL A 232 -8.24 -8.98 -11.19
N PRO A 233 -8.23 -10.19 -11.82
CA PRO A 233 -8.50 -10.32 -13.25
C PRO A 233 -9.82 -9.69 -13.66
N GLY A 234 -9.84 -9.01 -14.80
CA GLY A 234 -11.00 -8.36 -15.42
C GLY A 234 -11.29 -6.94 -14.91
N ILE A 235 -10.71 -6.51 -13.79
CA ILE A 235 -10.96 -5.15 -13.27
C ILE A 235 -10.37 -4.08 -14.18
N LEU A 236 -9.15 -4.28 -14.70
CA LEU A 236 -8.53 -3.32 -15.61
C LEU A 236 -9.35 -3.16 -16.90
N ALA A 237 -9.85 -4.26 -17.46
CA ALA A 237 -10.74 -4.23 -18.62
C ALA A 237 -12.02 -3.44 -18.31
N THR A 238 -12.65 -3.69 -17.15
CA THR A 238 -13.84 -2.98 -16.70
C THR A 238 -13.59 -1.47 -16.54
N VAL A 239 -12.46 -1.09 -15.98
CA VAL A 239 -12.03 0.32 -15.86
C VAL A 239 -11.90 0.94 -17.26
N MET A 240 -11.13 0.31 -18.17
CA MET A 240 -10.93 0.80 -19.54
C MET A 240 -12.25 0.99 -20.30
N ASP A 241 -13.18 0.06 -20.14
CA ASP A 241 -14.50 0.13 -20.78
C ASP A 241 -15.37 1.27 -20.23
N SER A 242 -15.24 1.58 -18.94
CA SER A 242 -16.16 2.47 -18.23
C SER A 242 -15.71 3.94 -18.18
N VAL A 243 -14.41 4.19 -18.33
CA VAL A 243 -13.87 5.56 -18.23
C VAL A 243 -14.07 6.38 -19.51
N PRO A 244 -14.15 7.72 -19.42
CA PRO A 244 -14.17 8.59 -20.58
C PRO A 244 -12.83 8.57 -21.35
N PRO A 245 -12.80 9.09 -22.60
CA PRO A 245 -11.55 9.25 -23.33
C PRO A 245 -10.50 10.09 -22.59
N GLN A 246 -9.23 9.80 -22.88
CA GLN A 246 -8.04 10.46 -22.31
C GLN A 246 -7.89 10.35 -20.79
N THR A 247 -8.64 9.45 -20.16
CA THR A 247 -8.47 9.15 -18.73
C THR A 247 -7.07 8.58 -18.46
N ARG A 248 -6.45 9.06 -17.40
CA ARG A 248 -5.23 8.50 -16.83
C ARG A 248 -5.59 7.42 -15.81
N ILE A 249 -5.11 6.21 -16.05
CA ILE A 249 -5.33 5.04 -15.18
C ILE A 249 -4.02 4.70 -14.52
N VAL A 250 -3.98 4.74 -13.19
CA VAL A 250 -2.85 4.29 -12.37
C VAL A 250 -3.22 2.94 -11.77
N VAL A 251 -2.51 1.89 -12.17
CA VAL A 251 -2.72 0.52 -11.69
C VAL A 251 -1.80 0.30 -10.50
N VAL A 252 -2.40 0.20 -9.33
CA VAL A 252 -1.73 0.04 -8.02
C VAL A 252 -2.00 -1.35 -7.44
N GLY A 253 -3.18 -1.89 -7.74
CA GLY A 253 -3.58 -3.23 -7.31
C GLY A 253 -2.70 -4.32 -7.95
N VAL A 254 -2.24 -5.28 -7.12
CA VAL A 254 -1.35 -6.36 -7.57
C VAL A 254 -2.17 -7.55 -8.06
N CYS A 255 -2.31 -7.69 -9.38
CA CYS A 255 -2.89 -8.87 -10.00
C CYS A 255 -1.80 -9.87 -10.37
N GLN A 256 -1.74 -11.02 -9.70
CA GLN A 256 -0.73 -12.06 -9.98
C GLN A 256 -1.16 -13.05 -11.08
N GLN A 257 -2.40 -12.99 -11.50
CA GLN A 257 -2.93 -13.87 -12.54
C GLN A 257 -2.88 -13.19 -13.91
N PRO A 258 -2.82 -13.95 -15.02
CA PRO A 258 -3.00 -13.39 -16.35
C PRO A 258 -4.33 -12.66 -16.46
N ASP A 259 -4.30 -11.45 -17.01
CA ASP A 259 -5.48 -10.65 -17.28
C ASP A 259 -5.55 -10.29 -18.77
N THR A 260 -6.76 -10.06 -19.26
CA THR A 260 -7.00 -9.80 -20.70
C THR A 260 -7.67 -8.44 -20.87
N ILE A 261 -7.09 -7.61 -21.72
CA ILE A 261 -7.67 -6.32 -22.13
C ILE A 261 -7.95 -6.33 -23.65
N THR A 262 -8.83 -5.44 -24.09
CA THR A 262 -9.13 -5.20 -25.50
C THR A 262 -8.41 -3.93 -25.96
N PRO A 263 -7.23 -4.02 -26.62
CA PRO A 263 -6.38 -2.86 -26.93
C PRO A 263 -7.07 -1.76 -27.74
N VAL A 264 -8.02 -2.10 -28.60
CA VAL A 264 -8.75 -1.10 -29.40
C VAL A 264 -9.49 -0.07 -28.54
N ILE A 265 -9.94 -0.46 -27.32
CA ILE A 265 -10.58 0.46 -26.38
C ILE A 265 -9.60 1.52 -25.91
N GLY A 266 -8.38 1.09 -25.55
CA GLY A 266 -7.30 2.02 -25.18
C GLY A 266 -6.95 2.97 -26.31
N ILE A 267 -6.90 2.47 -27.55
CA ILE A 267 -6.60 3.27 -28.75
C ILE A 267 -7.71 4.28 -29.02
N THR A 268 -8.97 3.83 -29.08
CA THR A 268 -10.10 4.71 -29.43
C THR A 268 -10.42 5.75 -28.37
N LYS A 269 -10.09 5.47 -27.11
CA LYS A 269 -10.22 6.41 -25.99
C LYS A 269 -8.92 7.18 -25.67
N GLU A 270 -7.82 6.88 -26.35
CA GLU A 270 -6.49 7.48 -26.06
C GLU A 270 -6.13 7.40 -24.57
N LEU A 271 -6.33 6.22 -23.95
CA LEU A 271 -6.08 6.04 -22.52
C LEU A 271 -4.58 6.03 -22.21
N SER A 272 -4.21 6.65 -21.10
CA SER A 272 -2.89 6.52 -20.49
C SER A 272 -2.96 5.54 -19.32
N ILE A 273 -2.22 4.43 -19.39
CA ILE A 273 -2.19 3.42 -18.34
C ILE A 273 -0.77 3.35 -17.78
N ARG A 274 -0.65 3.53 -16.48
CA ARG A 274 0.61 3.45 -15.76
C ARG A 274 0.53 2.43 -14.63
N PHE A 275 1.38 1.41 -14.70
CA PHE A 275 1.58 0.49 -13.59
C PHE A 275 2.61 1.08 -12.63
N VAL A 276 2.35 0.99 -11.35
CA VAL A 276 3.24 1.47 -10.29
C VAL A 276 3.60 0.33 -9.35
N PHE A 277 4.80 0.38 -8.79
CA PHE A 277 5.29 -0.63 -7.87
C PHE A 277 6.06 0.02 -6.73
N ALA A 278 5.71 -0.35 -5.49
CA ALA A 278 6.37 0.12 -4.28
C ALA A 278 6.44 1.67 -4.20
N TYR A 279 7.57 2.21 -3.81
CA TYR A 279 7.80 3.65 -3.58
C TYR A 279 9.30 3.94 -3.53
N ARG A 280 9.65 5.22 -3.56
CA ARG A 280 11.02 5.69 -3.34
C ARG A 280 11.28 5.97 -1.86
N PRO A 281 12.55 5.97 -1.40
CA PRO A 281 12.87 6.26 0.00
C PRO A 281 12.36 7.64 0.49
N ASP A 282 12.38 8.66 -0.37
CA ASP A 282 11.84 9.99 -0.05
C ASP A 282 10.31 10.00 0.08
N GLU A 283 9.61 9.15 -0.65
CA GLU A 283 8.16 8.97 -0.55
C GLU A 283 7.78 8.23 0.75
N PHE A 284 8.57 7.24 1.16
CA PHE A 284 8.42 6.58 2.46
C PHE A 284 8.66 7.56 3.62
N ALA A 285 9.71 8.36 3.55
CA ALA A 285 9.98 9.37 4.57
C ALA A 285 8.83 10.39 4.67
N ARG A 286 8.25 10.80 3.53
CA ARG A 286 7.06 11.68 3.49
C ARG A 286 5.84 11.02 4.11
N ALA A 287 5.59 9.75 3.82
CA ALA A 287 4.48 9.01 4.41
C ALA A 287 4.60 8.94 5.93
N LEU A 288 5.79 8.64 6.44
CA LEU A 288 6.06 8.66 7.87
C LEU A 288 5.85 10.06 8.47
N ASP A 289 6.37 11.12 7.83
CA ASP A 289 6.19 12.51 8.26
C ASP A 289 4.71 12.88 8.36
N TRP A 290 3.90 12.53 7.37
CA TRP A 290 2.45 12.79 7.41
C TRP A 290 1.74 12.07 8.54
N ILE A 291 2.19 10.87 8.92
CA ILE A 291 1.63 10.13 10.07
C ILE A 291 2.04 10.82 11.38
N VAL A 292 3.34 11.10 11.58
CA VAL A 292 3.84 11.64 12.85
C VAL A 292 3.41 13.09 13.10
N THR A 293 3.15 13.87 12.05
CA THR A 293 2.62 15.22 12.14
C THR A 293 1.09 15.28 12.24
N GLY A 294 0.40 14.15 12.08
CA GLY A 294 -1.06 14.10 12.04
C GLY A 294 -1.68 14.68 10.77
N THR A 295 -0.88 14.90 9.70
CA THR A 295 -1.39 15.30 8.39
C THR A 295 -2.29 14.22 7.79
N VAL A 296 -1.97 12.94 8.04
CA VAL A 296 -2.79 11.78 7.73
C VAL A 296 -3.06 10.99 9.00
N ASP A 297 -4.33 10.82 9.34
CA ASP A 297 -4.76 9.93 10.42
C ASP A 297 -4.93 8.51 9.86
N VAL A 298 -4.00 7.63 10.20
CA VAL A 298 -4.03 6.21 9.80
C VAL A 298 -4.69 5.31 10.84
N ALA A 299 -5.08 5.83 11.99
CA ALA A 299 -5.68 5.04 13.07
C ALA A 299 -6.94 4.27 12.60
N PRO A 300 -7.84 4.85 11.77
CA PRO A 300 -9.00 4.15 11.25
C PRO A 300 -8.66 2.97 10.34
N PHE A 301 -7.48 2.97 9.69
CA PHE A 301 -7.07 1.88 8.80
C PHE A 301 -6.74 0.61 9.58
N VAL A 302 -6.26 0.76 10.82
CA VAL A 302 -5.90 -0.34 11.70
C VAL A 302 -7.14 -0.82 12.45
N THR A 303 -7.78 -1.84 11.93
CA THR A 303 -9.07 -2.35 12.44
C THR A 303 -8.90 -3.39 13.55
N ALA A 304 -7.70 -3.98 13.71
CA ALA A 304 -7.35 -4.85 14.82
C ALA A 304 -5.85 -4.81 15.14
N THR A 305 -5.53 -5.12 16.39
CA THR A 305 -4.17 -5.43 16.83
C THR A 305 -4.21 -6.75 17.62
N LEU A 306 -3.35 -7.69 17.25
CA LEU A 306 -3.31 -9.03 17.84
C LEU A 306 -1.88 -9.39 18.23
N PRO A 307 -1.66 -10.28 19.19
CA PRO A 307 -0.32 -10.79 19.51
C PRO A 307 0.21 -11.65 18.36
N LEU A 308 1.53 -11.82 18.30
CA LEU A 308 2.18 -12.58 17.22
C LEU A 308 1.67 -14.03 17.14
N GLU A 309 1.34 -14.64 18.28
CA GLU A 309 0.83 -16.00 18.40
C GLU A 309 -0.51 -16.18 17.66
N ALA A 310 -1.27 -15.10 17.49
CA ALA A 310 -2.52 -15.11 16.74
C ALA A 310 -2.34 -14.90 15.22
N ALA A 311 -1.11 -14.98 14.69
CA ALA A 311 -0.82 -14.73 13.28
C ALA A 311 -1.71 -15.54 12.33
N ALA A 312 -1.91 -16.85 12.58
CA ALA A 312 -2.75 -17.69 11.73
C ALA A 312 -4.20 -17.17 11.66
N GLU A 313 -4.78 -16.80 12.81
CA GLU A 313 -6.12 -16.21 12.91
C GLU A 313 -6.19 -14.88 12.15
N ALA A 314 -5.21 -14.00 12.35
CA ALA A 314 -5.14 -12.70 11.69
C ALA A 314 -5.13 -12.81 10.15
N PHE A 315 -4.37 -13.78 9.61
CA PHE A 315 -4.32 -14.06 8.18
C PHE A 315 -5.67 -14.58 7.64
N ASP A 316 -6.36 -15.44 8.40
CA ASP A 316 -7.67 -15.96 8.01
C ASP A 316 -8.76 -14.87 8.07
N GLU A 317 -8.69 -13.96 9.05
CA GLU A 317 -9.61 -12.83 9.17
C GLU A 317 -9.44 -11.80 8.05
N LEU A 318 -8.21 -11.50 7.63
CA LEU A 318 -7.93 -10.57 6.52
C LEU A 318 -8.41 -11.06 5.16
N ARG A 319 -8.65 -12.36 4.99
CA ARG A 319 -9.30 -12.92 3.77
C ARG A 319 -10.78 -12.52 3.67
N GLN A 320 -11.37 -11.98 4.74
CA GLN A 320 -12.76 -11.53 4.78
C GLN A 320 -12.82 -10.01 4.68
N PRO A 321 -13.11 -9.43 3.50
CA PRO A 321 -12.96 -7.99 3.25
C PRO A 321 -13.87 -7.10 4.11
N ASP A 322 -14.96 -7.65 4.64
CA ASP A 322 -15.90 -6.93 5.51
C ASP A 322 -15.50 -6.94 6.98
N LYS A 323 -14.53 -7.76 7.37
CA LYS A 323 -14.13 -7.93 8.76
C LYS A 323 -13.02 -6.96 9.16
N HIS A 324 -11.95 -6.95 8.40
CA HIS A 324 -10.77 -6.13 8.69
C HIS A 324 -10.20 -5.48 7.43
N CYS A 325 -9.65 -4.28 7.62
CA CYS A 325 -8.87 -3.58 6.61
C CYS A 325 -7.38 -3.85 6.80
N LYS A 326 -6.83 -3.51 7.97
CA LYS A 326 -5.44 -3.73 8.36
C LYS A 326 -5.39 -4.33 9.76
N ILE A 327 -4.66 -5.42 9.91
CA ILE A 327 -4.33 -5.99 11.22
C ILE A 327 -2.83 -5.77 11.47
N LEU A 328 -2.50 -5.27 12.65
CA LEU A 328 -1.14 -5.21 13.14
C LEU A 328 -0.90 -6.37 14.12
N LEU A 329 0.17 -7.12 13.93
CA LEU A 329 0.67 -8.06 14.91
C LEU A 329 1.68 -7.36 15.82
N LEU A 330 1.58 -7.65 17.12
CA LEU A 330 2.44 -7.09 18.15
C LEU A 330 3.36 -8.22 18.65
N PRO A 331 4.61 -8.30 18.17
CA PRO A 331 5.61 -9.19 18.73
C PRO A 331 5.91 -8.77 20.18
N SER A 332 6.07 -9.73 21.07
CA SER A 332 6.30 -9.49 22.51
C SER A 332 7.79 -9.32 22.84
#